data_b81da027b3318ffde39079bb43dea07d
#
_entry.id   b81da027b3318ffde39079bb43dea07d
#
_cell.length_a   1.000
_cell.length_b   1.000
_cell.length_c   1.000
_cell.angle_alpha   90.00
_cell.angle_beta   90.00
_cell.angle_gamma   90.00
#
_symmetry.space_group_name_H-M   'P 1'
#
loop_
_entity.id
_entity.type
_entity.pdbx_description
1 polymer ?
#
loop_
_entity_poly.entity_id
_entity_poly.type
_entity_poly.pdbx_seq_one_letter_code
_entity_poly.pdbx_strand_id
1 'polypeptide(L)'
;LVDLDPEKIVSSIDWRYLEDALTPEEAISILNEKSDEHKNLENNLLSKGPKAYSTAGWLGLTDQQISDTISEMKNEGFDAFKMKIGQDINHDIERLTFIRQQIGEESKLMTDCNQVLGVDEAVEYMKKLSKFNITWIEEPTARDDVQGHLEIAKALEPYGIKVATGE
;
A
#
# COMPACT_ATOMS: atom_id res chain seq x y z
N LEU A 1 5.04 -14.93 14.77
CA LEU A 1 6.16 -15.87 14.56
C LEU A 1 7.46 -15.38 15.20
N VAL A 2 7.73 -14.07 15.18
CA VAL A 2 8.99 -13.48 15.69
C VAL A 2 9.22 -13.75 17.18
N ASP A 3 8.16 -13.84 17.97
CA ASP A 3 8.22 -14.08 19.43
C ASP A 3 8.13 -15.57 19.80
N LEU A 4 8.14 -16.48 18.83
CA LEU A 4 8.11 -17.91 19.09
C LEU A 4 9.52 -18.46 19.22
N ASP A 5 9.66 -19.37 20.16
CA ASP A 5 10.86 -20.20 20.32
C ASP A 5 11.14 -20.99 19.02
N PRO A 6 12.38 -21.03 18.52
CA PRO A 6 12.77 -21.77 17.32
C PRO A 6 12.27 -23.22 17.28
N GLU A 7 12.33 -23.92 18.40
CA GLU A 7 11.85 -25.32 18.51
C GLU A 7 10.33 -25.40 18.26
N LYS A 8 9.55 -24.41 18.74
CA LYS A 8 8.11 -24.35 18.49
C LYS A 8 7.79 -24.04 17.04
N ILE A 9 8.56 -23.16 16.40
CA ILE A 9 8.39 -22.87 14.98
C ILE A 9 8.64 -24.13 14.16
N VAL A 10 9.78 -24.77 14.37
CA VAL A 10 10.22 -25.95 13.62
C VAL A 10 9.26 -27.12 13.85
N SER A 11 8.77 -27.32 15.07
CA SER A 11 7.81 -28.40 15.37
C SER A 11 6.43 -28.21 14.71
N SER A 12 6.10 -27.00 14.25
CA SER A 12 4.84 -26.72 13.54
C SER A 12 4.90 -26.97 12.03
N ILE A 13 6.07 -27.26 11.49
CA ILE A 13 6.31 -27.47 10.06
C ILE A 13 6.15 -28.96 9.71
N ASP A 14 5.51 -29.25 8.60
CA ASP A 14 5.50 -30.58 8.01
C ASP A 14 6.75 -30.79 7.15
N TRP A 15 7.71 -31.55 7.67
CA TRP A 15 9.03 -31.75 7.07
C TRP A 15 9.09 -32.81 5.96
N ARG A 16 8.00 -33.57 5.70
CA ARG A 16 7.98 -34.69 4.76
C ARG A 16 8.54 -34.41 3.35
N TYR A 17 8.55 -33.15 2.94
CA TYR A 17 9.00 -32.74 1.61
C TYR A 17 10.17 -31.75 1.64
N LEU A 18 10.80 -31.56 2.80
CA LEU A 18 11.84 -30.58 2.99
C LEU A 18 13.17 -31.18 3.45
N GLU A 19 13.21 -32.47 3.86
CA GLU A 19 14.36 -33.11 4.47
C GLU A 19 15.61 -33.24 3.57
N ASP A 20 15.41 -33.15 2.25
CA ASP A 20 16.50 -33.10 1.26
C ASP A 20 17.13 -31.72 1.11
N ALA A 21 16.42 -30.67 1.54
CA ALA A 21 16.87 -29.29 1.47
C ALA A 21 17.34 -28.75 2.83
N LEU A 22 16.69 -29.11 3.92
CA LEU A 22 16.96 -28.61 5.27
C LEU A 22 16.38 -29.57 6.32
N THR A 23 17.16 -29.95 7.30
CA THR A 23 16.68 -30.75 8.44
C THR A 23 16.08 -29.87 9.55
N PRO A 24 15.24 -30.43 10.43
CA PRO A 24 14.73 -29.71 11.61
C PRO A 24 15.84 -29.13 12.50
N GLU A 25 16.93 -29.88 12.71
CA GLU A 25 18.07 -29.49 13.53
C GLU A 25 18.84 -28.33 12.90
N GLU A 26 19.06 -28.37 11.60
CA GLU A 26 19.69 -27.26 10.85
C GLU A 26 18.80 -25.98 10.88
N ALA A 27 17.49 -26.14 10.76
CA ALA A 27 16.56 -25.02 10.86
C ALA A 27 16.59 -24.37 12.25
N ILE A 28 16.63 -25.18 13.33
CA ILE A 28 16.76 -24.66 14.71
C ILE A 28 18.09 -23.91 14.85
N SER A 29 19.19 -24.46 14.33
CA SER A 29 20.51 -23.83 14.39
C SER A 29 20.49 -22.46 13.69
N ILE A 30 19.95 -22.38 12.47
CA ILE A 30 19.84 -21.13 11.70
C ILE A 30 19.00 -20.09 12.44
N LEU A 31 17.88 -20.49 13.02
CA LEU A 31 17.00 -19.57 13.77
C LEU A 31 17.68 -19.04 15.04
N ASN A 32 18.44 -19.89 15.75
CA ASN A 32 19.18 -19.48 16.95
C ASN A 32 20.34 -18.53 16.62
N GLU A 33 21.09 -18.78 15.55
CA GLU A 33 22.18 -17.89 15.12
C GLU A 33 21.70 -16.46 14.83
N LYS A 34 20.46 -16.32 14.35
CA LYS A 34 19.88 -15.04 13.98
C LYS A 34 19.11 -14.33 15.11
N SER A 35 18.95 -14.97 16.26
CA SER A 35 18.14 -14.40 17.35
C SER A 35 18.70 -13.08 17.88
N ASP A 36 20.02 -12.92 17.94
CA ASP A 36 20.68 -11.70 18.41
C ASP A 36 20.63 -10.55 17.37
N GLU A 37 20.51 -10.91 16.08
CA GLU A 37 20.33 -9.92 15.01
C GLU A 37 18.88 -9.41 14.92
N HIS A 38 17.88 -10.20 15.35
CA HIS A 38 16.46 -9.87 15.22
C HIS A 38 16.09 -8.56 15.91
N LYS A 39 16.58 -8.32 17.13
CA LYS A 39 16.30 -7.06 17.85
C LYS A 39 16.85 -5.83 17.11
N ASN A 40 18.02 -5.95 16.50
CA ASN A 40 18.62 -4.87 15.72
C ASN A 40 17.86 -4.67 14.40
N LEU A 41 17.41 -5.75 13.75
CA LEU A 41 16.60 -5.69 12.54
C LEU A 41 15.21 -5.12 12.83
N GLU A 42 14.57 -5.51 13.93
CA GLU A 42 13.29 -4.96 14.37
C GLU A 42 13.40 -3.45 14.65
N ASN A 43 14.39 -3.01 15.42
CA ASN A 43 14.63 -1.59 15.68
C ASN A 43 14.92 -0.80 14.39
N ASN A 44 15.64 -1.40 13.44
CA ASN A 44 15.87 -0.79 12.13
C ASN A 44 14.58 -0.69 11.30
N LEU A 45 13.74 -1.72 11.32
CA LEU A 45 12.45 -1.71 10.63
C LEU A 45 11.49 -0.69 11.24
N LEU A 46 11.41 -0.63 12.57
CA LEU A 46 10.57 0.36 13.27
C LEU A 46 11.02 1.80 13.00
N SER A 47 12.34 2.04 12.87
CA SER A 47 12.88 3.38 12.68
C SER A 47 13.04 3.80 11.21
N LYS A 48 13.32 2.88 10.31
CA LYS A 48 13.70 3.13 8.90
C LYS A 48 12.91 2.31 7.88
N GLY A 49 12.02 1.43 8.33
CA GLY A 49 11.18 0.61 7.45
C GLY A 49 10.21 1.45 6.62
N PRO A 50 9.63 0.84 5.59
CA PRO A 50 8.60 1.52 4.78
C PRO A 50 7.43 1.92 5.68
N LYS A 51 6.99 3.17 5.51
CA LYS A 51 5.84 3.69 6.23
C LYS A 51 4.55 3.04 5.72
N ALA A 52 3.62 2.78 6.62
CA ALA A 52 2.28 2.33 6.28
C ALA A 52 1.41 3.51 5.80
N TYR A 53 0.35 3.20 5.07
CA TYR A 53 -0.72 4.14 4.74
C TYR A 53 -2.08 3.55 5.13
N SER A 54 -3.07 4.42 5.32
CA SER A 54 -4.44 4.00 5.61
C SER A 54 -5.32 4.13 4.36
N THR A 55 -6.13 3.10 4.05
CA THR A 55 -7.19 3.20 3.04
C THR A 55 -8.45 3.79 3.69
N ALA A 56 -8.46 5.09 3.93
CA ALA A 56 -9.55 5.79 4.58
C ALA A 56 -10.74 6.08 3.66
N GLY A 57 -10.50 6.13 2.35
CA GLY A 57 -11.50 6.55 1.36
C GLY A 57 -12.15 5.39 0.59
N TRP A 58 -12.76 4.42 1.25
CA TRP A 58 -13.51 3.36 0.59
C TRP A 58 -14.76 3.91 -0.12
N LEU A 59 -15.18 3.24 -1.20
CA LEU A 59 -16.45 3.54 -1.87
C LEU A 59 -17.63 3.22 -0.94
N GLY A 60 -18.65 4.09 -0.96
CA GLY A 60 -19.85 3.91 -0.15
C GLY A 60 -19.75 4.38 1.30
N LEU A 61 -18.59 4.85 1.76
CA LEU A 61 -18.48 5.51 3.06
C LEU A 61 -19.03 6.94 2.99
N THR A 62 -19.67 7.35 4.07
CA THR A 62 -20.09 8.76 4.28
C THR A 62 -18.90 9.64 4.64
N ASP A 63 -19.02 10.95 4.42
CA ASP A 63 -18.00 11.92 4.80
C ASP A 63 -17.65 11.84 6.30
N GLN A 64 -18.64 11.58 7.15
CA GLN A 64 -18.40 11.40 8.59
C GLN A 64 -17.55 10.18 8.88
N GLN A 65 -17.83 9.03 8.26
CA GLN A 65 -17.03 7.80 8.44
C GLN A 65 -15.60 7.98 7.94
N ILE A 66 -15.41 8.67 6.81
CA ILE A 66 -14.08 9.00 6.27
C ILE A 66 -13.34 9.92 7.24
N SER A 67 -14.00 10.95 7.76
CA SER A 67 -13.41 11.91 8.73
C SER A 67 -12.99 11.22 10.03
N ASP A 68 -13.85 10.35 10.56
CA ASP A 68 -13.57 9.58 11.77
C ASP A 68 -12.34 8.67 11.57
N THR A 69 -12.31 7.93 10.46
CA THR A 69 -11.16 7.06 10.12
C THR A 69 -9.87 7.87 9.95
N ILE A 70 -9.90 8.99 9.25
CA ILE A 70 -8.71 9.85 9.08
C ILE A 70 -8.22 10.39 10.42
N SER A 71 -9.15 10.81 11.28
CA SER A 71 -8.82 11.35 12.61
C SER A 71 -8.18 10.28 13.50
N GLU A 72 -8.70 9.08 13.51
CA GLU A 72 -8.15 7.93 14.23
C GLU A 72 -6.74 7.60 13.74
N MET A 73 -6.57 7.43 12.43
CA MET A 73 -5.28 7.10 11.84
C MET A 73 -4.22 8.20 12.04
N LYS A 74 -4.61 9.47 11.99
CA LYS A 74 -3.70 10.58 12.33
C LYS A 74 -3.23 10.52 13.79
N ASN A 75 -4.11 10.15 14.71
CA ASN A 75 -3.75 9.98 16.12
C ASN A 75 -2.78 8.81 16.31
N GLU A 76 -2.82 7.80 15.45
CA GLU A 76 -1.86 6.69 15.41
C GLU A 76 -0.54 7.04 14.67
N GLY A 77 -0.44 8.24 14.10
CA GLY A 77 0.77 8.72 13.44
C GLY A 77 0.84 8.46 11.93
N PHE A 78 -0.26 8.09 11.30
CA PHE A 78 -0.31 7.97 9.83
C PHE A 78 -0.27 9.35 9.17
N ASP A 79 0.56 9.47 8.14
CA ASP A 79 0.72 10.67 7.31
C ASP A 79 0.43 10.39 5.82
N ALA A 80 -0.12 9.22 5.50
CA ALA A 80 -0.39 8.76 4.16
C ALA A 80 -1.76 8.05 4.08
N PHE A 81 -2.57 8.44 3.08
CA PHE A 81 -3.96 8.00 2.94
C PHE A 81 -4.28 7.63 1.50
N LYS A 82 -5.02 6.53 1.31
CA LYS A 82 -5.47 6.08 0.00
C LYS A 82 -6.98 6.17 -0.13
N MET A 83 -7.45 6.57 -1.30
CA MET A 83 -8.85 6.69 -1.66
C MET A 83 -9.18 5.85 -2.90
N LYS A 84 -10.29 5.13 -2.85
CA LYS A 84 -10.87 4.46 -4.03
C LYS A 84 -11.54 5.47 -4.94
N ILE A 85 -11.25 5.39 -6.25
CA ILE A 85 -11.75 6.26 -7.32
C ILE A 85 -12.13 5.42 -8.57
N GLY A 86 -12.62 6.08 -9.62
CA GLY A 86 -12.81 5.48 -10.93
C GLY A 86 -14.26 5.15 -11.28
N GLN A 87 -15.24 5.61 -10.49
CA GLN A 87 -16.66 5.45 -10.81
C GLN A 87 -17.24 6.66 -11.55
N ASP A 88 -17.05 7.86 -11.02
CA ASP A 88 -17.49 9.11 -11.60
C ASP A 88 -16.51 10.23 -11.27
N ILE A 89 -16.01 10.91 -12.28
CA ILE A 89 -14.96 11.92 -12.14
C ILE A 89 -15.41 13.13 -11.28
N ASN A 90 -16.67 13.56 -11.37
CA ASN A 90 -17.14 14.70 -10.60
C ASN A 90 -17.28 14.33 -9.12
N HIS A 91 -17.85 13.17 -8.86
CA HIS A 91 -17.96 12.63 -7.51
C HIS A 91 -16.57 12.38 -6.88
N ASP A 92 -15.61 11.87 -7.65
CA ASP A 92 -14.26 11.66 -7.16
C ASP A 92 -13.53 13.00 -6.90
N ILE A 93 -13.78 14.03 -7.71
CA ILE A 93 -13.27 15.38 -7.42
C ILE A 93 -13.86 15.92 -6.10
N GLU A 94 -15.15 15.76 -5.84
CA GLU A 94 -15.78 16.18 -4.58
C GLU A 94 -15.17 15.44 -3.39
N ARG A 95 -15.06 14.11 -3.47
CA ARG A 95 -14.47 13.27 -2.42
C ARG A 95 -12.99 13.59 -2.18
N LEU A 96 -12.19 13.76 -3.24
CA LEU A 96 -10.78 14.14 -3.10
C LEU A 96 -10.62 15.54 -2.50
N THR A 97 -11.51 16.47 -2.84
CA THR A 97 -11.54 17.80 -2.21
C THR A 97 -11.78 17.67 -0.71
N PHE A 98 -12.79 16.91 -0.32
CA PHE A 98 -13.10 16.66 1.09
C PHE A 98 -11.94 16.00 1.82
N ILE A 99 -11.39 14.91 1.27
CA ILE A 99 -10.28 14.19 1.90
C ILE A 99 -9.03 15.08 2.01
N ARG A 100 -8.68 15.84 0.99
CA ARG A 100 -7.53 16.77 1.03
C ARG A 100 -7.69 17.80 2.15
N GLN A 101 -8.91 18.32 2.37
CA GLN A 101 -9.19 19.20 3.50
C GLN A 101 -8.98 18.53 4.86
N GLN A 102 -9.31 17.23 4.99
CA GLN A 102 -9.14 16.48 6.23
C GLN A 102 -7.68 16.13 6.51
N ILE A 103 -6.93 15.68 5.49
CA ILE A 103 -5.55 15.22 5.67
C ILE A 103 -4.55 16.37 5.66
N GLY A 104 -4.87 17.52 5.04
CA GLY A 104 -3.95 18.63 4.85
C GLY A 104 -3.01 18.44 3.65
N GLU A 105 -2.24 19.46 3.27
CA GLU A 105 -1.38 19.44 2.08
C GLU A 105 -0.12 18.59 2.25
N GLU A 106 0.39 18.45 3.47
CA GLU A 106 1.63 17.72 3.77
C GLU A 106 1.47 16.20 3.76
N SER A 107 0.27 15.71 4.02
CA SER A 107 -0.01 14.26 3.99
C SER A 107 -0.02 13.72 2.57
N LYS A 108 0.52 12.51 2.38
CA LYS A 108 0.48 11.82 1.09
C LYS A 108 -0.94 11.36 0.78
N LEU A 109 -1.37 11.61 -0.44
CA LEU A 109 -2.64 11.12 -0.96
C LEU A 109 -2.39 10.17 -2.12
N MET A 110 -2.94 8.98 -2.04
CA MET A 110 -2.90 7.98 -3.08
C MET A 110 -4.30 7.66 -3.56
N THR A 111 -4.40 7.15 -4.78
CA THR A 111 -5.68 6.74 -5.37
C THR A 111 -5.60 5.31 -5.87
N ASP A 112 -6.74 4.62 -5.93
CA ASP A 112 -6.84 3.23 -6.34
C ASP A 112 -8.11 3.04 -7.17
N CYS A 113 -7.93 2.57 -8.41
CA CYS A 113 -9.00 2.38 -9.39
C CYS A 113 -9.53 0.94 -9.49
N ASN A 114 -8.88 -0.03 -8.88
CA ASN A 114 -9.24 -1.46 -8.98
C ASN A 114 -9.52 -1.92 -10.43
N GLN A 115 -8.66 -1.55 -11.36
CA GLN A 115 -8.62 -2.03 -12.73
C GLN A 115 -9.85 -1.62 -13.61
N VAL A 116 -10.53 -0.53 -13.26
CA VAL A 116 -11.79 -0.15 -13.96
C VAL A 116 -11.60 0.75 -15.17
N LEU A 117 -10.40 1.33 -15.38
CA LEU A 117 -10.15 2.26 -16.47
C LEU A 117 -9.37 1.62 -17.61
N GLY A 118 -9.57 2.13 -18.82
CA GLY A 118 -8.65 1.89 -19.93
C GLY A 118 -7.41 2.80 -19.84
N VAL A 119 -6.37 2.50 -20.63
CA VAL A 119 -5.09 3.22 -20.59
C VAL A 119 -5.26 4.74 -20.82
N ASP A 120 -5.88 5.11 -21.95
CA ASP A 120 -6.11 6.52 -22.28
C ASP A 120 -7.06 7.19 -21.30
N GLU A 121 -8.07 6.47 -20.84
CA GLU A 121 -9.03 6.95 -19.85
C GLU A 121 -8.33 7.25 -18.52
N ALA A 122 -7.47 6.36 -18.04
CA ALA A 122 -6.70 6.56 -16.81
C ALA A 122 -5.83 7.81 -16.88
N VAL A 123 -5.18 8.04 -18.03
CA VAL A 123 -4.36 9.25 -18.24
C VAL A 123 -5.20 10.52 -18.16
N GLU A 124 -6.32 10.57 -18.88
CA GLU A 124 -7.19 11.75 -18.89
C GLU A 124 -7.89 11.96 -17.54
N TYR A 125 -8.23 10.88 -16.86
CA TYR A 125 -8.81 10.91 -15.51
C TYR A 125 -7.84 11.54 -14.52
N MET A 126 -6.59 11.04 -14.49
CA MET A 126 -5.59 11.51 -13.56
C MET A 126 -5.08 12.92 -13.86
N LYS A 127 -5.08 13.36 -15.12
CA LYS A 127 -4.81 14.77 -15.45
C LYS A 127 -5.80 15.72 -14.78
N LYS A 128 -7.09 15.36 -14.74
CA LYS A 128 -8.13 16.16 -14.06
C LYS A 128 -7.95 16.16 -12.53
N LEU A 129 -7.39 15.10 -11.99
CA LEU A 129 -7.14 14.93 -10.55
C LEU A 129 -5.76 15.42 -10.10
N SER A 130 -4.87 15.82 -11.01
CA SER A 130 -3.48 16.22 -10.69
C SER A 130 -3.37 17.37 -9.68
N LYS A 131 -4.38 18.26 -9.65
CA LYS A 131 -4.47 19.38 -8.69
C LYS A 131 -4.50 18.94 -7.21
N PHE A 132 -4.76 17.66 -6.92
CA PHE A 132 -4.84 17.14 -5.56
C PHE A 132 -3.49 16.62 -5.04
N ASN A 133 -2.37 16.84 -5.73
CA ASN A 133 -1.03 16.39 -5.32
C ASN A 133 -1.02 14.88 -4.98
N ILE A 134 -1.45 14.07 -5.95
CA ILE A 134 -1.56 12.61 -5.80
C ILE A 134 -0.18 11.97 -5.93
N THR A 135 0.18 11.09 -5.00
CA THR A 135 1.46 10.38 -5.00
C THR A 135 1.50 9.25 -6.05
N TRP A 136 0.42 8.45 -6.13
CA TRP A 136 0.26 7.43 -7.17
C TRP A 136 -1.20 7.12 -7.45
N ILE A 137 -1.42 6.56 -8.63
CA ILE A 137 -2.63 5.80 -8.96
C ILE A 137 -2.30 4.30 -8.88
N GLU A 138 -3.11 3.53 -8.15
CA GLU A 138 -2.99 2.09 -7.99
C GLU A 138 -3.99 1.39 -8.91
N GLU A 139 -3.50 0.36 -9.60
CA GLU A 139 -4.28 -0.46 -10.53
C GLU A 139 -5.20 0.33 -11.47
N PRO A 140 -4.65 1.27 -12.29
CA PRO A 140 -5.49 2.04 -13.21
C PRO A 140 -6.20 1.16 -14.23
N THR A 141 -5.51 0.15 -14.77
CA THR A 141 -6.00 -0.78 -15.79
C THR A 141 -5.75 -2.23 -15.35
N ALA A 142 -6.05 -3.19 -16.21
CA ALA A 142 -5.86 -4.61 -15.92
C ALA A 142 -4.44 -4.89 -15.38
N ARG A 143 -4.33 -5.61 -14.27
CA ARG A 143 -3.07 -5.82 -13.54
C ARG A 143 -1.97 -6.51 -14.33
N ASP A 144 -2.32 -7.30 -15.34
CA ASP A 144 -1.42 -8.01 -16.24
C ASP A 144 -1.07 -7.21 -17.52
N ASP A 145 -1.66 -6.02 -17.71
CA ASP A 145 -1.30 -5.10 -18.79
C ASP A 145 -0.05 -4.28 -18.43
N VAL A 146 1.11 -4.93 -18.48
CA VAL A 146 2.41 -4.30 -18.17
C VAL A 146 2.69 -3.12 -19.10
N GLN A 147 2.32 -3.23 -20.37
CA GLN A 147 2.54 -2.16 -21.34
C GLN A 147 1.65 -0.95 -21.07
N GLY A 148 0.37 -1.19 -20.76
CA GLY A 148 -0.56 -0.12 -20.40
C GLY A 148 -0.13 0.62 -19.14
N HIS A 149 0.35 -0.09 -18.10
CA HIS A 149 0.92 0.55 -16.91
C HIS A 149 2.13 1.42 -17.23
N LEU A 150 3.02 0.96 -18.13
CA LEU A 150 4.17 1.74 -18.57
C LEU A 150 3.74 3.02 -19.32
N GLU A 151 2.75 2.93 -20.20
CA GLU A 151 2.23 4.08 -20.95
C GLU A 151 1.58 5.11 -20.01
N ILE A 152 0.77 4.66 -19.06
CA ILE A 152 0.17 5.52 -18.04
C ILE A 152 1.27 6.20 -17.20
N ALA A 153 2.27 5.43 -16.74
CA ALA A 153 3.37 5.97 -15.93
C ALA A 153 4.13 7.10 -16.67
N LYS A 154 4.47 6.89 -17.94
CA LYS A 154 5.13 7.90 -18.77
C LYS A 154 4.27 9.16 -18.98
N ALA A 155 2.97 8.96 -19.23
CA ALA A 155 2.04 10.08 -19.45
C ALA A 155 1.79 10.92 -18.19
N LEU A 156 1.89 10.30 -17.01
CA LEU A 156 1.66 10.96 -15.72
C LEU A 156 2.93 11.50 -15.06
N GLU A 157 4.12 11.16 -15.56
CA GLU A 157 5.40 11.66 -15.05
C GLU A 157 5.45 13.21 -14.94
N PRO A 158 4.98 13.99 -15.94
CA PRO A 158 4.98 15.46 -15.85
C PRO A 158 4.11 16.03 -14.70
N TYR A 159 3.19 15.23 -14.18
CA TYR A 159 2.30 15.60 -13.07
C TYR A 159 2.82 15.09 -11.72
N GLY A 160 3.96 14.41 -11.69
CA GLY A 160 4.55 13.82 -10.49
C GLY A 160 3.77 12.60 -9.93
N ILE A 161 2.82 12.06 -10.69
CA ILE A 161 1.97 10.93 -10.27
C ILE A 161 2.63 9.63 -10.72
N LYS A 162 2.85 8.72 -9.77
CA LYS A 162 3.40 7.38 -10.02
C LYS A 162 2.29 6.37 -10.30
N VAL A 163 2.66 5.21 -10.79
CA VAL A 163 1.75 4.06 -10.93
C VAL A 163 2.18 2.96 -9.96
N ALA A 164 1.21 2.42 -9.25
CA ALA A 164 1.37 1.25 -8.40
C ALA A 164 0.51 0.11 -8.93
N THR A 165 0.99 -1.11 -8.82
CA THR A 165 0.29 -2.33 -9.22
C THR A 165 0.74 -3.49 -8.36
N GLY A 166 -0.08 -4.52 -8.26
CA GLY A 166 0.24 -5.76 -7.56
C GLY A 166 -0.83 -6.15 -6.54
N GLU A 167 -1.51 -7.24 -6.85
CA GLU A 167 -2.42 -7.96 -5.97
C GLU A 167 -1.90 -9.35 -5.66
#